data_0851dc36ac7e8b5635219ab7436d6e13
#
_entry.id   0851dc36ac7e8b5635219ab7436d6e13
#
_cell.length_a   1.000
_cell.length_b   1.000
_cell.length_c   1.000
_cell.angle_alpha   90.00
_cell.angle_beta   90.00
_cell.angle_gamma   90.00
#
_symmetry.space_group_name_H-M   'P 1'
#
loop_
_entity.id
_entity.type
_entity.pdbx_description
1 polymer ?
#
loop_
_entity_poly.entity_id
_entity_poly.type
_entity_poly.pdbx_seq_one_letter_code
_entity_poly.pdbx_strand_id
1 'polypeptide(L)'
;MASLLKRFLATITLLSSLLLPLSALAQGNSDAKPVPAAKSDWDVSLGAGAALVPTFEGSDRYHVSPVPLVSITYKDMISLDGKGLSAYWRTGDLRIGAGLTYNPGRTDSKDDGLFGNGDDRLRGMGDIDAALGLKAFASYRLWMVDLSTAVTKYTGDDNDGVVVDLGLKVPFKLTDKFTLTPHAGATWANQDYMQTFFGVTAAQAASSGFARYDADAGFKDIRAGVNANYRFDEHWFLSMSADVKRLVGDAAESPISFSNTGVSVATMVGYKF
;
A
#
# COMPACT_ATOMS: atom_id res chain seq x y z
N MET A 1 16.08 -10.65 17.15
CA MET A 1 15.21 -10.54 15.96
C MET A 1 15.78 -11.14 14.67
N ALA A 2 17.06 -11.04 14.37
CA ALA A 2 17.68 -11.63 13.15
C ALA A 2 17.52 -13.16 12.96
N SER A 3 17.22 -13.93 14.02
CA SER A 3 17.08 -15.40 13.93
C SER A 3 15.69 -15.88 13.48
N LEU A 4 14.65 -15.07 13.67
CA LEU A 4 13.29 -15.41 13.23
C LEU A 4 13.08 -15.16 11.73
N LEU A 5 13.74 -14.14 11.17
CA LEU A 5 13.65 -13.83 9.74
C LEU A 5 14.35 -14.90 8.88
N LYS A 6 15.46 -15.48 9.39
CA LYS A 6 16.15 -16.61 8.71
C LYS A 6 15.32 -17.90 8.69
N ARG A 7 14.43 -18.11 9.66
CA ARG A 7 13.53 -19.28 9.67
C ARG A 7 12.33 -19.12 8.75
N PHE A 8 11.89 -17.89 8.48
CA PHE A 8 10.80 -17.61 7.53
C PHE A 8 11.22 -17.80 6.06
N LEU A 9 12.45 -17.42 5.70
CA LEU A 9 12.98 -17.63 4.35
C LEU A 9 13.28 -19.12 4.04
N ALA A 10 13.60 -19.94 5.04
CA ALA A 10 13.89 -21.36 4.85
C ALA A 10 12.64 -22.21 4.58
N THR A 11 11.43 -21.71 4.92
CA THR A 11 10.18 -22.45 4.75
C THR A 11 9.55 -22.24 3.35
N ILE A 12 9.97 -21.21 2.61
CA ILE A 12 9.46 -20.93 1.24
C ILE A 12 10.12 -21.84 0.19
N THR A 13 11.29 -22.39 0.47
CA THR A 13 12.03 -23.23 -0.49
C THR A 13 11.57 -24.69 -0.54
N LEU A 14 10.61 -25.12 0.28
CA LEU A 14 10.16 -26.51 0.35
C LEU A 14 8.78 -26.77 -0.31
N LEU A 15 8.15 -25.77 -0.94
CA LEU A 15 6.85 -25.94 -1.62
C LEU A 15 6.95 -26.06 -3.15
N SER A 16 8.15 -26.17 -3.72
CA SER A 16 8.36 -26.22 -5.17
C SER A 16 8.47 -27.63 -5.77
N SER A 17 8.20 -28.70 -5.03
CA SER A 17 8.41 -30.08 -5.52
C SER A 17 7.17 -30.97 -5.61
N LEU A 18 5.95 -30.43 -5.71
CA LEU A 18 4.72 -31.24 -5.88
C LEU A 18 3.83 -30.75 -7.04
N LEU A 19 4.42 -30.48 -8.20
CA LEU A 19 3.68 -30.37 -9.47
C LEU A 19 4.12 -31.50 -10.37
N LEU A 20 3.61 -32.72 -10.12
CA LEU A 20 3.65 -33.79 -11.10
C LEU A 20 2.47 -33.61 -12.08
N PRO A 21 2.68 -33.71 -13.40
CA PRO A 21 1.60 -33.64 -14.34
C PRO A 21 0.78 -34.93 -14.30
N LEU A 22 -0.46 -34.84 -13.86
CA LEU A 22 -1.45 -35.91 -13.99
C LEU A 22 -2.07 -35.83 -15.40
N SER A 23 -1.29 -36.17 -16.41
CA SER A 23 -1.78 -36.35 -17.78
C SER A 23 -1.64 -37.82 -18.16
N ALA A 24 -2.58 -38.63 -17.73
CA ALA A 24 -2.91 -39.91 -18.39
C ALA A 24 -4.24 -40.42 -17.84
N LEU A 25 -5.10 -40.82 -18.79
CA LEU A 25 -6.36 -41.56 -18.66
C LEU A 25 -7.64 -40.70 -18.60
N ALA A 26 -8.03 -40.17 -19.75
CA ALA A 26 -9.45 -40.04 -20.08
C ALA A 26 -9.63 -40.10 -21.61
N GLN A 27 -9.58 -41.30 -22.15
CA GLN A 27 -10.34 -41.65 -23.37
C GLN A 27 -11.70 -42.13 -22.92
N GLY A 28 -12.73 -41.33 -23.14
CA GLY A 28 -14.09 -41.68 -22.82
C GLY A 28 -15.08 -40.59 -23.22
N ASN A 29 -15.80 -40.86 -24.33
CA ASN A 29 -17.05 -40.23 -24.81
C ASN A 29 -17.08 -38.67 -25.00
N SER A 30 -17.10 -38.31 -26.26
CA SER A 30 -17.19 -36.94 -26.81
C SER A 30 -18.63 -36.40 -26.94
N ASP A 31 -19.53 -36.63 -25.97
CA ASP A 31 -20.88 -36.02 -25.98
C ASP A 31 -21.23 -35.26 -24.69
N ALA A 32 -20.28 -35.00 -23.81
CA ALA A 32 -20.52 -34.16 -22.65
C ALA A 32 -20.41 -32.67 -23.06
N LYS A 33 -21.56 -31.95 -23.03
CA LYS A 33 -21.57 -30.49 -23.09
C LYS A 33 -20.53 -29.96 -22.11
N PRO A 34 -19.72 -28.94 -22.49
CA PRO A 34 -18.74 -28.35 -21.58
C PRO A 34 -19.49 -27.89 -20.30
N VAL A 35 -19.21 -28.52 -19.20
CA VAL A 35 -19.65 -28.03 -17.89
C VAL A 35 -18.92 -26.70 -17.69
N PRO A 36 -19.61 -25.57 -17.45
CA PRO A 36 -18.91 -24.31 -17.19
C PRO A 36 -17.93 -24.56 -16.04
N ALA A 37 -16.65 -24.25 -16.26
CA ALA A 37 -15.64 -24.39 -15.20
C ALA A 37 -16.15 -23.61 -13.97
N ALA A 38 -16.24 -24.28 -12.84
CA ALA A 38 -16.65 -23.62 -11.59
C ALA A 38 -15.66 -22.49 -11.35
N LYS A 39 -16.19 -21.27 -11.15
CA LYS A 39 -15.35 -20.12 -10.79
C LYS A 39 -14.53 -20.50 -9.58
N SER A 40 -13.21 -20.38 -9.67
CA SER A 40 -12.33 -20.56 -8.52
C SER A 40 -12.75 -19.60 -7.40
N ASP A 41 -12.80 -20.10 -6.17
CA ASP A 41 -12.99 -19.27 -4.98
C ASP A 41 -11.77 -18.33 -4.74
N TRP A 42 -10.66 -18.61 -5.41
CA TRP A 42 -9.40 -17.87 -5.30
C TRP A 42 -9.17 -16.99 -6.53
N ASP A 43 -8.81 -15.76 -6.28
CA ASP A 43 -8.27 -14.82 -7.26
C ASP A 43 -6.84 -14.48 -6.84
N VAL A 44 -5.86 -14.94 -7.61
CA VAL A 44 -4.44 -14.79 -7.28
C VAL A 44 -3.75 -14.05 -8.39
N SER A 45 -3.01 -13.01 -8.02
CA SER A 45 -2.13 -12.28 -8.94
C SER A 45 -0.76 -12.09 -8.32
N LEU A 46 0.28 -12.36 -9.07
CA LEU A 46 1.67 -12.17 -8.68
C LEU A 46 2.38 -11.32 -9.73
N GLY A 47 3.37 -10.56 -9.30
CA GLY A 47 4.13 -9.73 -10.24
C GLY A 47 5.21 -8.92 -9.54
N ALA A 48 5.83 -8.06 -10.30
CA ALA A 48 6.85 -7.16 -9.81
C ALA A 48 6.88 -5.86 -10.62
N GLY A 49 7.45 -4.84 -10.03
CA GLY A 49 7.61 -3.53 -10.65
C GLY A 49 8.60 -2.66 -9.92
N ALA A 50 8.55 -1.39 -10.24
CA ALA A 50 9.34 -0.36 -9.59
C ALA A 50 8.49 0.89 -9.37
N ALA A 51 8.82 1.63 -8.33
CA ALA A 51 8.23 2.93 -8.03
C ALA A 51 9.32 3.96 -7.80
N LEU A 52 9.12 5.16 -8.33
CA LEU A 52 9.86 6.36 -7.96
C LEU A 52 9.03 7.09 -6.91
N VAL A 53 9.58 7.22 -5.70
CA VAL A 53 8.88 7.79 -4.55
C VAL A 53 9.81 8.73 -3.77
N PRO A 54 9.28 9.73 -3.04
CA PRO A 54 10.06 10.50 -2.09
C PRO A 54 10.70 9.59 -1.03
N THR A 55 11.90 9.94 -0.54
CA THR A 55 12.63 9.16 0.49
C THR A 55 11.85 9.07 1.82
N PHE A 56 11.02 10.07 2.12
CA PHE A 56 10.04 10.09 3.22
C PHE A 56 8.95 11.14 2.93
N GLU A 57 7.87 11.17 3.68
CA GLU A 57 6.83 12.19 3.57
C GLU A 57 7.39 13.59 3.91
N GLY A 58 7.35 14.49 2.94
CA GLY A 58 7.96 15.83 3.05
C GLY A 58 9.37 15.94 2.44
N SER A 59 9.91 14.87 1.87
CA SER A 59 11.18 14.93 1.15
C SER A 59 11.03 15.49 -0.25
N ASP A 60 12.04 16.27 -0.68
CA ASP A 60 12.25 16.69 -2.07
C ASP A 60 13.22 15.77 -2.83
N ARG A 61 13.76 14.74 -2.14
CA ARG A 61 14.61 13.69 -2.72
C ARG A 61 13.81 12.44 -3.02
N TYR A 62 14.22 11.74 -4.07
CA TYR A 62 13.53 10.57 -4.58
C TYR A 62 14.46 9.37 -4.65
N HIS A 63 13.89 8.18 -4.53
CA HIS A 63 14.57 6.92 -4.79
C HIS A 63 13.67 5.99 -5.61
N VAL A 64 14.29 5.01 -6.26
CA VAL A 64 13.58 3.92 -6.93
C VAL A 64 13.49 2.75 -5.97
N SER A 65 12.26 2.32 -5.67
CA SER A 65 11.98 1.16 -4.83
C SER A 65 11.39 0.02 -5.67
N PRO A 66 11.85 -1.22 -5.52
CA PRO A 66 11.18 -2.37 -6.11
C PRO A 66 9.80 -2.55 -5.47
N VAL A 67 8.82 -2.93 -6.28
CA VAL A 67 7.45 -3.17 -5.81
C VAL A 67 7.07 -4.61 -6.12
N PRO A 68 7.04 -5.51 -5.13
CA PRO A 68 6.45 -6.82 -5.30
C PRO A 68 4.93 -6.68 -5.40
N LEU A 69 4.33 -7.36 -6.37
CA LEU A 69 2.89 -7.48 -6.49
C LEU A 69 2.46 -8.87 -6.00
N VAL A 70 1.77 -8.89 -4.88
CA VAL A 70 1.08 -10.07 -4.36
C VAL A 70 -0.36 -9.64 -4.09
N SER A 71 -1.32 -10.29 -4.73
CA SER A 71 -2.75 -10.08 -4.48
C SER A 71 -3.44 -11.42 -4.46
N ILE A 72 -3.98 -11.78 -3.31
CA ILE A 72 -4.69 -13.04 -3.09
C ILE A 72 -6.04 -12.68 -2.49
N THR A 73 -7.11 -13.08 -3.17
CA THR A 73 -8.48 -12.89 -2.67
C THR A 73 -9.19 -14.24 -2.60
N TYR A 74 -9.83 -14.52 -1.48
CA TYR A 74 -10.63 -15.72 -1.25
C TYR A 74 -12.09 -15.36 -1.09
N LYS A 75 -12.95 -15.93 -1.93
CA LYS A 75 -14.43 -15.77 -1.95
C LYS A 75 -14.91 -14.32 -1.96
N ASP A 76 -14.10 -13.38 -2.44
CA ASP A 76 -14.38 -11.93 -2.33
C ASP A 76 -14.72 -11.49 -0.88
N MET A 77 -14.10 -12.13 0.12
CA MET A 77 -14.30 -11.87 1.56
C MET A 77 -13.00 -11.62 2.31
N ILE A 78 -11.91 -12.27 1.90
CA ILE A 78 -10.59 -12.14 2.53
C ILE A 78 -9.61 -11.77 1.44
N SER A 79 -8.79 -10.74 1.65
CA SER A 79 -7.76 -10.34 0.72
C SER A 79 -6.43 -10.08 1.44
N LEU A 80 -5.35 -10.52 0.80
CA LEU A 80 -3.98 -10.17 1.14
C LEU A 80 -3.39 -9.45 -0.06
N ASP A 81 -2.98 -8.21 0.13
CA ASP A 81 -2.37 -7.38 -0.92
C ASP A 81 -1.30 -6.44 -0.32
N GLY A 82 -0.74 -5.53 -1.12
CA GLY A 82 0.24 -4.54 -0.65
C GLY A 82 -0.27 -3.59 0.46
N LYS A 83 -1.57 -3.59 0.77
CA LYS A 83 -2.17 -2.82 1.87
C LYS A 83 -2.36 -3.65 3.14
N GLY A 84 -1.99 -4.94 3.11
CA GLY A 84 -2.09 -5.87 4.20
C GLY A 84 -3.19 -6.93 4.05
N LEU A 85 -3.50 -7.60 5.15
CA LEU A 85 -4.55 -8.61 5.24
C LEU A 85 -5.88 -7.94 5.61
N SER A 86 -6.94 -8.25 4.89
CA SER A 86 -8.27 -7.70 5.16
C SER A 86 -9.35 -8.77 5.06
N ALA A 87 -10.34 -8.68 5.94
CA ALA A 87 -11.59 -9.42 5.84
C ALA A 87 -12.74 -8.43 5.68
N TYR A 88 -13.67 -8.71 4.79
CA TYR A 88 -14.78 -7.79 4.51
C TYR A 88 -16.04 -8.51 4.11
N TRP A 89 -17.13 -7.83 4.32
CA TRP A 89 -18.45 -8.23 3.88
C TRP A 89 -18.99 -7.21 2.89
N ARG A 90 -19.69 -7.69 1.87
CA ARG A 90 -20.30 -6.86 0.83
C ARG A 90 -21.79 -7.07 0.80
N THR A 91 -22.56 -5.99 0.72
CA THR A 91 -23.99 -6.01 0.50
C THR A 91 -24.38 -4.90 -0.49
N GLY A 92 -24.85 -5.28 -1.67
CA GLY A 92 -25.09 -4.33 -2.75
C GLY A 92 -23.81 -3.54 -3.07
N ASP A 93 -23.92 -2.22 -3.00
CA ASP A 93 -22.83 -1.29 -3.27
C ASP A 93 -21.94 -0.98 -2.06
N LEU A 94 -22.31 -1.47 -0.88
CA LEU A 94 -21.57 -1.26 0.37
C LEU A 94 -20.62 -2.41 0.65
N ARG A 95 -19.36 -2.09 1.00
CA ARG A 95 -18.34 -2.99 1.49
C ARG A 95 -17.82 -2.45 2.82
N ILE A 96 -17.86 -3.29 3.86
CA ILE A 96 -17.33 -2.97 5.19
C ILE A 96 -16.36 -4.06 5.59
N GLY A 97 -15.26 -3.70 6.21
CA GLY A 97 -14.27 -4.67 6.62
C GLY A 97 -13.30 -4.16 7.67
N ALA A 98 -12.47 -5.09 8.10
CA ALA A 98 -11.34 -4.83 8.99
C ALA A 98 -10.10 -5.56 8.49
N GLY A 99 -8.94 -5.16 8.97
CA GLY A 99 -7.70 -5.79 8.53
C GLY A 99 -6.50 -5.38 9.35
N LEU A 100 -5.37 -5.98 8.96
CA LEU A 100 -4.05 -5.67 9.45
C LEU A 100 -3.27 -4.98 8.35
N THR A 101 -2.58 -3.92 8.68
CA THR A 101 -1.69 -3.19 7.78
C THR A 101 -0.34 -2.98 8.44
N TYR A 102 0.59 -2.38 7.73
CA TYR A 102 1.96 -2.19 8.17
C TYR A 102 2.41 -0.78 7.80
N ASN A 103 3.05 -0.10 8.75
CA ASN A 103 3.78 1.14 8.52
C ASN A 103 5.28 0.82 8.64
N PRO A 104 6.09 1.04 7.61
CA PRO A 104 7.52 0.70 7.66
C PRO A 104 8.35 1.60 8.60
N GLY A 105 7.76 2.68 9.13
CA GLY A 105 8.50 3.67 9.88
C GLY A 105 9.37 4.56 9.00
N ARG A 106 10.46 5.11 9.57
CA ARG A 106 11.41 5.98 8.87
C ARG A 106 12.76 5.94 9.58
N THR A 107 13.87 5.91 8.82
CA THR A 107 15.22 6.05 9.38
C THR A 107 15.75 7.48 9.24
N ASP A 108 16.58 7.90 10.19
CA ASP A 108 17.21 9.24 10.19
C ASP A 108 18.53 9.27 9.38
N SER A 109 18.86 8.19 8.73
CA SER A 109 20.01 8.04 7.85
C SER A 109 19.59 7.43 6.52
N LYS A 110 20.44 7.63 5.50
CA LYS A 110 20.22 6.98 4.20
C LYS A 110 20.27 5.47 4.40
N ASP A 111 19.17 4.83 4.05
CA ASP A 111 19.10 3.37 3.98
C ASP A 111 19.35 2.93 2.53
N ASP A 112 20.49 2.28 2.28
CA ASP A 112 20.85 1.74 0.97
C ASP A 112 20.19 0.38 0.69
N GLY A 113 19.24 -0.05 1.56
CA GLY A 113 18.41 -1.23 1.33
C GLY A 113 17.45 -1.08 0.15
N LEU A 114 17.00 -2.22 -0.39
CA LEU A 114 16.06 -2.24 -1.53
C LEU A 114 14.75 -1.48 -1.26
N PHE A 115 14.35 -1.36 0.01
CA PHE A 115 13.12 -0.71 0.45
C PHE A 115 13.41 0.46 1.40
N GLY A 116 14.59 1.08 1.24
CA GLY A 116 15.05 2.16 2.11
C GLY A 116 14.03 3.30 2.23
N ASN A 117 13.82 3.79 3.44
CA ASN A 117 12.83 4.82 3.79
C ASN A 117 13.42 5.92 4.65
N GLY A 118 14.70 6.24 4.45
CA GLY A 118 15.45 7.22 5.22
C GLY A 118 16.17 8.27 4.38
N ASP A 119 16.63 9.32 5.05
CA ASP A 119 17.39 10.42 4.45
C ASP A 119 18.38 10.99 5.47
N ASP A 120 19.66 11.12 5.09
CA ASP A 120 20.72 11.68 5.94
C ASP A 120 20.44 13.09 6.47
N ARG A 121 19.52 13.82 5.83
CA ARG A 121 19.09 15.14 6.32
C ARG A 121 18.31 15.08 7.62
N LEU A 122 17.76 13.89 7.96
CA LEU A 122 17.05 13.67 9.22
C LEU A 122 17.98 13.24 10.37
N ARG A 123 19.30 13.22 10.14
CA ARG A 123 20.28 12.76 11.14
C ARG A 123 20.12 13.49 12.47
N GLY A 124 20.02 12.71 13.55
CA GLY A 124 19.76 13.20 14.89
C GLY A 124 18.29 13.31 15.26
N MET A 125 17.37 13.01 14.33
CA MET A 125 15.95 12.87 14.63
C MET A 125 15.61 11.53 15.29
N GLY A 126 16.46 10.52 15.11
CA GLY A 126 16.20 9.15 15.50
C GLY A 126 15.31 8.40 14.51
N ASP A 127 15.39 7.07 14.59
CA ASP A 127 14.57 6.18 13.76
C ASP A 127 13.16 6.07 14.33
N ILE A 128 12.20 5.92 13.45
CA ILE A 128 10.82 5.56 13.77
C ILE A 128 10.65 4.09 13.39
N ASP A 129 10.43 3.24 14.36
CA ASP A 129 10.28 1.80 14.13
C ASP A 129 9.03 1.48 13.32
N ALA A 130 9.09 0.33 12.66
CA ALA A 130 7.94 -0.20 11.95
C ALA A 130 6.81 -0.60 12.90
N ALA A 131 5.57 -0.33 12.52
CA ALA A 131 4.38 -0.63 13.33
C ALA A 131 3.35 -1.46 12.57
N LEU A 132 2.65 -2.33 13.28
CA LEU A 132 1.43 -2.95 12.81
C LEU A 132 0.25 -2.00 13.03
N GLY A 133 -0.68 -1.98 12.07
CA GLY A 133 -1.91 -1.21 12.16
C GLY A 133 -3.15 -2.09 12.12
N LEU A 134 -4.08 -1.84 13.02
CA LEU A 134 -5.45 -2.34 12.95
C LEU A 134 -6.27 -1.36 12.13
N LYS A 135 -6.89 -1.84 11.07
CA LYS A 135 -7.68 -1.02 10.14
C LYS A 135 -9.13 -1.46 10.12
N ALA A 136 -10.05 -0.50 10.23
CA ALA A 136 -11.45 -0.66 9.88
C ALA A 136 -11.75 0.20 8.66
N PHE A 137 -12.55 -0.29 7.71
CA PHE A 137 -12.82 0.46 6.49
C PHE A 137 -14.24 0.24 5.99
N ALA A 138 -14.73 1.22 5.24
CA ALA A 138 -15.96 1.14 4.49
C ALA A 138 -15.76 1.72 3.08
N SER A 139 -16.46 1.18 2.10
CA SER A 139 -16.56 1.78 0.77
C SER A 139 -17.96 1.63 0.22
N TYR A 140 -18.41 2.63 -0.51
CA TYR A 140 -19.71 2.67 -1.11
C TYR A 140 -19.61 3.10 -2.58
N ARG A 141 -20.24 2.34 -3.46
CA ARG A 141 -20.32 2.67 -4.88
C ARG A 141 -21.57 3.51 -5.15
N LEU A 142 -21.35 4.76 -5.50
CA LEU A 142 -22.38 5.66 -5.94
C LEU A 142 -22.25 5.87 -7.46
N TRP A 143 -23.05 5.18 -8.25
CA TRP A 143 -22.96 5.13 -9.71
C TRP A 143 -21.57 4.64 -10.17
N MET A 144 -20.79 5.56 -10.75
CA MET A 144 -19.42 5.29 -11.20
C MET A 144 -18.35 5.68 -10.19
N VAL A 145 -18.74 6.33 -9.09
CA VAL A 145 -17.80 6.82 -8.05
C VAL A 145 -17.74 5.80 -6.93
N ASP A 146 -16.56 5.28 -6.64
CA ASP A 146 -16.28 4.50 -5.43
C ASP A 146 -15.78 5.46 -4.33
N LEU A 147 -16.57 5.68 -3.31
CA LEU A 147 -16.21 6.41 -2.09
C LEU A 147 -15.61 5.44 -1.08
N SER A 148 -14.60 5.85 -0.33
CA SER A 148 -13.97 5.02 0.69
C SER A 148 -13.53 5.82 1.89
N THR A 149 -13.59 5.19 3.06
CA THR A 149 -12.98 5.67 4.29
C THR A 149 -12.30 4.51 5.02
N ALA A 150 -11.22 4.80 5.71
CA ALA A 150 -10.56 3.84 6.58
C ALA A 150 -10.03 4.55 7.82
N VAL A 151 -10.12 3.90 8.97
CA VAL A 151 -9.48 4.31 10.21
C VAL A 151 -8.44 3.26 10.54
N THR A 152 -7.21 3.68 10.74
CA THR A 152 -6.10 2.79 11.10
C THR A 152 -5.50 3.27 12.42
N LYS A 153 -5.42 2.37 13.40
CA LYS A 153 -4.65 2.56 14.63
C LYS A 153 -3.35 1.78 14.49
N TYR A 154 -2.24 2.49 14.47
CA TYR A 154 -0.91 1.92 14.56
C TYR A 154 -0.53 1.68 16.03
N THR A 155 0.25 0.64 16.26
CA THR A 155 0.76 0.27 17.60
C THR A 155 2.24 -0.11 17.45
N GLY A 156 3.09 0.72 18.04
CA GLY A 156 4.54 0.55 18.07
C GLY A 156 5.09 1.45 19.18
N ASP A 157 6.29 1.18 19.65
CA ASP A 157 6.88 1.95 20.76
C ASP A 157 7.08 3.43 20.36
N ASP A 158 7.59 3.66 19.13
CA ASP A 158 7.84 5.00 18.58
C ASP A 158 6.93 5.34 17.38
N ASN A 159 5.99 4.47 17.03
CA ASN A 159 5.08 4.62 15.90
C ASN A 159 3.66 4.28 16.33
N ASP A 160 3.12 5.09 17.22
CA ASP A 160 1.74 5.02 17.69
C ASP A 160 0.93 6.15 17.04
N GLY A 161 -0.33 5.90 16.75
CA GLY A 161 -1.18 6.93 16.19
C GLY A 161 -2.43 6.41 15.49
N VAL A 162 -3.33 7.34 15.21
CA VAL A 162 -4.56 7.09 14.47
C VAL A 162 -4.56 7.91 13.18
N VAL A 163 -4.85 7.24 12.07
CA VAL A 163 -4.96 7.85 10.76
C VAL A 163 -6.35 7.56 10.19
N VAL A 164 -6.97 8.57 9.61
CA VAL A 164 -8.24 8.47 8.90
C VAL A 164 -8.03 8.84 7.44
N ASP A 165 -8.23 7.87 6.56
CA ASP A 165 -8.17 8.05 5.12
C ASP A 165 -9.55 8.25 4.53
N LEU A 166 -9.68 9.26 3.67
CA LEU A 166 -10.83 9.52 2.83
C LEU A 166 -10.39 9.38 1.37
N GLY A 167 -11.22 8.74 0.56
CA GLY A 167 -10.87 8.50 -0.84
C GLY A 167 -12.09 8.45 -1.75
N LEU A 168 -11.86 8.82 -2.98
CA LEU A 168 -12.79 8.61 -4.09
C LEU A 168 -12.01 8.16 -5.33
N LYS A 169 -12.63 7.31 -6.14
CA LYS A 169 -12.07 6.88 -7.42
C LYS A 169 -13.19 6.65 -8.44
N VAL A 170 -12.86 6.85 -9.70
CA VAL A 170 -13.82 6.69 -10.81
C VAL A 170 -13.17 5.82 -11.89
N PRO A 171 -13.54 4.52 -12.01
CA PRO A 171 -12.97 3.65 -13.03
C PRO A 171 -13.65 3.87 -14.40
N PHE A 172 -12.88 4.26 -15.40
CA PHE A 172 -13.28 4.40 -16.79
C PHE A 172 -12.75 3.22 -17.61
N LYS A 173 -13.61 2.35 -18.07
CA LYS A 173 -13.26 1.34 -19.07
C LYS A 173 -13.19 1.99 -20.44
N LEU A 174 -12.00 2.36 -20.91
CA LEU A 174 -11.80 2.99 -22.21
C LEU A 174 -11.87 1.98 -23.35
N THR A 175 -11.43 0.74 -23.07
CA THR A 175 -11.60 -0.43 -23.94
C THR A 175 -11.81 -1.68 -23.07
N ASP A 176 -12.06 -2.84 -23.68
CA ASP A 176 -12.14 -4.12 -22.95
C ASP A 176 -10.84 -4.50 -22.25
N LYS A 177 -9.70 -3.94 -22.73
CA LYS A 177 -8.38 -4.22 -22.17
C LYS A 177 -7.79 -3.09 -21.36
N PHE A 178 -8.31 -1.87 -21.45
CA PHE A 178 -7.73 -0.70 -20.83
C PHE A 178 -8.71 0.03 -19.92
N THR A 179 -8.33 0.14 -18.65
CA THR A 179 -9.08 0.87 -17.63
C THR A 179 -8.21 2.00 -17.08
N LEU A 180 -8.75 3.21 -17.03
CA LEU A 180 -8.15 4.38 -16.41
C LEU A 180 -8.97 4.74 -15.17
N THR A 181 -8.31 4.93 -14.04
CA THR A 181 -9.00 5.20 -12.76
C THR A 181 -8.37 6.42 -12.08
N PRO A 182 -8.84 7.65 -12.40
CA PRO A 182 -8.52 8.81 -11.58
C PRO A 182 -9.04 8.61 -10.16
N HIS A 183 -8.30 9.16 -9.21
CA HIS A 183 -8.65 9.12 -7.80
C HIS A 183 -8.16 10.36 -7.07
N ALA A 184 -8.78 10.65 -5.94
CA ALA A 184 -8.37 11.69 -5.02
C ALA A 184 -8.65 11.25 -3.59
N GLY A 185 -8.00 11.91 -2.63
CA GLY A 185 -8.19 11.60 -1.22
C GLY A 185 -7.56 12.63 -0.31
N ALA A 186 -7.81 12.45 0.99
CA ALA A 186 -7.22 13.23 2.06
C ALA A 186 -6.96 12.31 3.24
N THR A 187 -5.94 12.64 4.03
CA THR A 187 -5.58 11.89 5.24
C THR A 187 -5.58 12.85 6.43
N TRP A 188 -6.35 12.50 7.45
CA TRP A 188 -6.30 13.12 8.77
C TRP A 188 -5.51 12.22 9.71
N ALA A 189 -4.74 12.82 10.64
CA ALA A 189 -4.00 12.08 11.65
C ALA A 189 -4.17 12.74 13.03
N ASN A 190 -4.13 11.90 14.10
CA ASN A 190 -4.15 12.41 15.46
C ASN A 190 -2.78 12.98 15.85
N GLN A 191 -2.72 13.63 17.00
CA GLN A 191 -1.52 14.31 17.49
C GLN A 191 -0.33 13.36 17.63
N ASP A 192 -0.54 12.13 18.13
CA ASP A 192 0.55 11.16 18.30
C ASP A 192 1.23 10.86 16.97
N TYR A 193 0.44 10.55 15.92
CA TYR A 193 0.97 10.34 14.58
C TYR A 193 1.67 11.57 14.02
N MET A 194 1.02 12.74 14.17
CA MET A 194 1.57 14.00 13.66
C MET A 194 2.89 14.35 14.36
N GLN A 195 2.95 14.21 15.68
CA GLN A 195 4.17 14.47 16.45
C GLN A 195 5.29 13.48 16.09
N THR A 196 4.97 12.20 15.91
CA THR A 196 5.95 11.17 15.51
C THR A 196 6.58 11.46 14.15
N PHE A 197 5.77 11.80 13.13
CA PHE A 197 6.25 11.91 11.76
C PHE A 197 6.65 13.32 11.34
N PHE A 198 6.11 14.35 11.98
CA PHE A 198 6.30 15.76 11.61
C PHE A 198 6.77 16.64 12.76
N GLY A 199 6.69 16.19 14.00
CA GLY A 199 7.18 16.92 15.16
C GLY A 199 8.70 16.91 15.30
N VAL A 200 9.22 17.85 16.10
CA VAL A 200 10.63 17.92 16.51
C VAL A 200 10.66 18.20 18.00
N THR A 201 10.98 17.19 18.82
CA THR A 201 11.11 17.32 20.27
C THR A 201 12.33 18.14 20.67
N ALA A 202 12.43 18.59 21.92
CA ALA A 202 13.59 19.33 22.41
C ALA A 202 14.90 18.53 22.29
N ALA A 203 14.85 17.19 22.52
CA ALA A 203 16.01 16.31 22.36
C ALA A 203 16.44 16.21 20.89
N GLN A 204 15.48 16.02 19.97
CA GLN A 204 15.73 15.99 18.54
C GLN A 204 16.25 17.33 18.00
N ALA A 205 15.72 18.47 18.48
CA ALA A 205 16.22 19.80 18.12
C ALA A 205 17.69 19.97 18.53
N ALA A 206 18.08 19.49 19.71
CA ALA A 206 19.45 19.57 20.18
C ALA A 206 20.42 18.67 19.39
N SER A 207 19.96 17.51 18.90
CA SER A 207 20.80 16.55 18.17
C SER A 207 20.83 16.76 16.68
N SER A 208 19.74 17.24 16.07
CA SER A 208 19.60 17.40 14.61
C SER A 208 19.87 18.84 14.13
N GLY A 209 19.68 19.85 15.01
CA GLY A 209 19.75 21.26 14.65
C GLY A 209 18.47 21.83 14.03
N PHE A 210 17.40 21.04 13.86
CA PHE A 210 16.09 21.57 13.49
C PHE A 210 15.46 22.35 14.64
N ALA A 211 14.59 23.31 14.31
CA ALA A 211 13.81 24.03 15.29
C ALA A 211 12.81 23.06 15.98
N ARG A 212 12.61 23.21 17.29
CA ARG A 212 11.53 22.48 17.99
C ARG A 212 10.20 22.78 17.31
N TYR A 213 9.41 21.74 17.15
CA TYR A 213 8.10 21.83 16.50
C TYR A 213 7.13 20.84 17.14
N ASP A 214 6.02 21.34 17.65
CA ASP A 214 4.94 20.54 18.22
C ASP A 214 3.83 20.47 17.14
N ALA A 215 3.62 19.29 16.56
CA ALA A 215 2.64 19.08 15.50
C ALA A 215 1.30 18.61 16.07
N ASP A 216 0.23 19.34 15.80
CA ASP A 216 -1.11 19.05 16.27
C ASP A 216 -1.88 18.12 15.31
N ALA A 217 -2.96 17.50 15.84
CA ALA A 217 -3.87 16.70 15.05
C ALA A 217 -4.53 17.51 13.92
N GLY A 218 -4.62 16.93 12.73
CA GLY A 218 -5.20 17.62 11.59
C GLY A 218 -5.16 16.84 10.29
N PHE A 219 -5.64 17.46 9.21
CA PHE A 219 -5.37 16.93 7.88
C PHE A 219 -3.88 17.10 7.58
N LYS A 220 -3.22 15.98 7.29
CA LYS A 220 -1.78 15.97 6.98
C LYS A 220 -1.50 16.06 5.48
N ASP A 221 -2.37 15.51 4.64
CA ASP A 221 -2.22 15.55 3.19
C ASP A 221 -3.54 15.53 2.43
N ILE A 222 -3.47 16.06 1.21
CA ILE A 222 -4.42 15.82 0.14
C ILE A 222 -3.67 15.18 -1.03
N ARG A 223 -4.33 14.29 -1.77
CA ARG A 223 -3.71 13.58 -2.89
C ARG A 223 -4.66 13.46 -4.07
N ALA A 224 -4.08 13.44 -5.26
CA ALA A 224 -4.78 13.12 -6.50
C ALA A 224 -3.86 12.31 -7.40
N GLY A 225 -4.44 11.43 -8.19
CA GLY A 225 -3.65 10.59 -9.07
C GLY A 225 -4.50 9.83 -10.08
N VAL A 226 -3.83 8.98 -10.82
CA VAL A 226 -4.44 8.13 -11.83
C VAL A 226 -3.78 6.75 -11.84
N ASN A 227 -4.60 5.72 -11.90
CA ASN A 227 -4.15 4.36 -12.16
C ASN A 227 -4.56 3.97 -13.58
N ALA A 228 -3.64 3.43 -14.36
CA ALA A 228 -3.88 2.85 -15.67
C ALA A 228 -3.60 1.35 -15.61
N ASN A 229 -4.56 0.54 -16.04
CA ASN A 229 -4.43 -0.91 -16.07
C ASN A 229 -4.69 -1.40 -17.50
N TYR A 230 -3.73 -2.10 -18.06
CA TYR A 230 -3.82 -2.70 -19.41
C TYR A 230 -3.69 -4.21 -19.33
N ARG A 231 -4.67 -4.95 -19.85
CA ARG A 231 -4.67 -6.41 -19.94
C ARG A 231 -4.17 -6.82 -21.33
N PHE A 232 -3.04 -7.51 -21.38
CA PHE A 232 -2.53 -8.07 -22.63
C PHE A 232 -3.42 -9.23 -23.09
N ASP A 233 -3.73 -10.12 -22.16
CA ASP A 233 -4.58 -11.29 -22.32
C ASP A 233 -5.37 -11.62 -21.04
N GLU A 234 -5.80 -12.87 -20.85
CA GLU A 234 -6.56 -13.31 -19.67
C GLU A 234 -5.70 -13.35 -18.39
N HIS A 235 -4.39 -13.44 -18.53
CA HIS A 235 -3.45 -13.63 -17.43
C HIS A 235 -2.53 -12.40 -17.23
N TRP A 236 -1.90 -11.90 -18.29
CA TRP A 236 -0.91 -10.83 -18.17
C TRP A 236 -1.52 -9.44 -18.17
N PHE A 237 -1.06 -8.61 -17.25
CA PHE A 237 -1.45 -7.20 -17.20
C PHE A 237 -0.28 -6.29 -16.83
N LEU A 238 -0.41 -5.05 -17.23
CA LEU A 238 0.44 -3.92 -16.84
C LEU A 238 -0.41 -2.97 -16.01
N SER A 239 0.11 -2.57 -14.84
CA SER A 239 -0.46 -1.54 -14.01
C SER A 239 0.53 -0.39 -13.85
N MET A 240 0.05 0.83 -14.03
CA MET A 240 0.83 2.05 -13.83
C MET A 240 0.04 3.00 -12.93
N SER A 241 0.74 3.73 -12.07
CA SER A 241 0.15 4.80 -11.27
C SER A 241 1.01 6.07 -11.34
N ALA A 242 0.35 7.20 -11.24
CA ALA A 242 0.98 8.50 -11.05
C ALA A 242 0.14 9.29 -10.04
N ASP A 243 0.78 9.73 -8.98
CA ASP A 243 0.16 10.36 -7.83
C ASP A 243 0.89 11.64 -7.46
N VAL A 244 0.14 12.67 -7.11
CA VAL A 244 0.62 13.89 -6.47
C VAL A 244 0.02 13.95 -5.08
N LYS A 245 0.86 14.08 -4.07
CA LYS A 245 0.48 14.30 -2.67
C LYS A 245 0.96 15.68 -2.24
N ARG A 246 0.10 16.45 -1.58
CA ARG A 246 0.45 17.72 -0.98
C ARG A 246 0.20 17.66 0.52
N LEU A 247 1.24 17.91 1.29
CA LEU A 247 1.15 18.12 2.73
C LEU A 247 0.39 19.41 3.01
N VAL A 248 -0.41 19.42 4.08
CA VAL A 248 -1.19 20.57 4.54
C VAL A 248 -1.10 20.70 6.06
N GLY A 249 -1.51 21.85 6.59
CA GLY A 249 -1.47 22.11 8.03
C GLY A 249 -0.07 21.89 8.62
N ASP A 250 0.00 21.41 9.84
CA ASP A 250 1.25 21.23 10.58
C ASP A 250 2.24 20.27 9.89
N ALA A 251 1.76 19.32 9.09
CA ALA A 251 2.65 18.49 8.30
C ALA A 251 3.41 19.30 7.23
N ALA A 252 2.78 20.32 6.66
CA ALA A 252 3.41 21.19 5.67
C ALA A 252 4.34 22.25 6.30
N GLU A 253 4.06 22.65 7.53
CA GLU A 253 4.81 23.68 8.27
C GLU A 253 5.99 23.10 9.07
N SER A 254 6.09 21.78 9.13
CA SER A 254 7.15 21.08 9.85
C SER A 254 8.54 21.45 9.31
N PRO A 255 9.53 21.72 10.20
CA PRO A 255 10.90 22.05 9.79
C PRO A 255 11.62 20.87 9.09
N ILE A 256 11.09 19.66 9.18
CA ILE A 256 11.60 18.48 8.48
C ILE A 256 10.84 18.20 7.15
N SER A 257 9.87 19.01 6.80
CA SER A 257 9.18 18.95 5.49
C SER A 257 9.89 19.86 4.48
N PHE A 258 10.83 19.29 3.72
CA PHE A 258 11.64 20.02 2.72
C PHE A 258 10.84 20.33 1.45
N SER A 259 9.78 19.59 1.19
CA SER A 259 8.81 19.86 0.13
C SER A 259 7.39 19.52 0.59
N ASN A 260 6.47 20.44 0.39
CA ASN A 260 5.06 20.19 0.66
C ASN A 260 4.37 19.37 -0.45
N THR A 261 5.05 19.14 -1.57
CA THR A 261 4.48 18.40 -2.70
C THR A 261 5.41 17.27 -3.11
N GLY A 262 4.92 16.06 -3.06
CA GLY A 262 5.59 14.86 -3.52
C GLY A 262 4.85 14.23 -4.71
N VAL A 263 5.61 13.69 -5.66
CA VAL A 263 5.09 12.93 -6.80
C VAL A 263 5.53 11.47 -6.65
N SER A 264 4.65 10.53 -6.94
CA SER A 264 5.00 9.11 -6.99
C SER A 264 4.56 8.52 -8.31
N VAL A 265 5.41 7.72 -8.92
CA VAL A 265 5.09 6.99 -10.16
C VAL A 265 5.48 5.53 -9.95
N ALA A 266 4.59 4.61 -10.30
CA ALA A 266 4.90 3.19 -10.24
C ALA A 266 4.47 2.49 -11.51
N THR A 267 5.19 1.42 -11.86
CA THR A 267 4.84 0.51 -12.94
C THR A 267 5.07 -0.93 -12.49
N MET A 268 4.14 -1.81 -12.82
CA MET A 268 4.17 -3.21 -12.41
C MET A 268 3.62 -4.09 -13.55
N VAL A 269 4.26 -5.23 -13.77
CA VAL A 269 3.75 -6.31 -14.61
C VAL A 269 3.29 -7.44 -13.69
N GLY A 270 2.09 -7.94 -13.91
CA GLY A 270 1.50 -9.00 -13.13
C GLY A 270 0.93 -10.13 -13.99
N TYR A 271 0.84 -11.29 -13.35
CA TYR A 271 0.21 -12.49 -13.89
C TYR A 271 -0.93 -12.89 -12.96
N LYS A 272 -2.10 -13.09 -13.54
CA LYS A 272 -3.32 -13.58 -12.88
C LYS A 272 -3.51 -15.07 -13.18
N PHE A 273 -3.69 -15.86 -12.13
CA PHE A 273 -3.92 -17.30 -12.21
C PHE A 273 -5.39 -17.66 -12.38
#